data_f1a3dd741b803d572ca79c528d7b93e8
#
_entry.id   f1a3dd741b803d572ca79c528d7b93e8
#
_cell.length_a   1.000
_cell.length_b   1.000
_cell.length_c   1.000
_cell.angle_alpha   90.00
_cell.angle_beta   90.00
_cell.angle_gamma   90.00
#
_symmetry.space_group_name_H-M   'P 1'
#
loop_
_entity.id
_entity.type
_entity.pdbx_description
1 polymer ?
#
loop_
_entity_poly.entity_id
_entity_poly.type
_entity_poly.pdbx_seq_one_letter_code
_entity_poly.pdbx_strand_id
1 'polypeptide(L)'
;MILNFIPHQTNSNNIKQNSMAQVNAYLTFNGNCEEAFNFYKSVFGGEFPYIGRFGDMPPSEDGKQVPDEDKNKIMHVSLPISQETVLMGSDTAGEWASHHVVGNNISISINTDSKEEADRLFNGLSEGGTVTMPLAETFWGAYFGMWTDKFGINWMVNYDDPAKMQH
;
A
#
# COMPACT_ATOMS: atom_id res chain seq x y z
N MET A 1 -7.59 67.78 -1.33
CA MET A 1 -8.16 66.61 -2.04
C MET A 1 -7.32 65.40 -1.63
N ILE A 2 -7.78 64.63 -0.62
CA ILE A 2 -7.05 63.51 -0.05
C ILE A 2 -7.63 62.25 -0.64
N LEU A 3 -6.84 61.55 -1.47
CA LEU A 3 -7.19 60.25 -2.02
C LEU A 3 -6.98 59.15 -0.98
N ASN A 4 -8.08 58.57 -0.50
CA ASN A 4 -8.04 57.39 0.36
C ASN A 4 -7.71 56.15 -0.48
N PHE A 5 -6.55 55.57 -0.24
CA PHE A 5 -6.20 54.24 -0.72
C PHE A 5 -6.89 53.21 0.16
N ILE A 6 -7.83 52.45 -0.43
CA ILE A 6 -8.41 51.25 0.19
C ILE A 6 -7.48 50.09 -0.12
N PRO A 7 -6.92 49.38 0.86
CA PRO A 7 -6.16 48.19 0.56
C PRO A 7 -7.09 47.06 0.18
N HIS A 8 -6.87 46.46 -1.00
CA HIS A 8 -7.48 45.20 -1.39
C HIS A 8 -7.06 44.12 -0.39
N GLN A 9 -8.04 43.68 0.40
CA GLN A 9 -7.89 42.45 1.17
C GLN A 9 -7.87 41.28 0.21
N THR A 10 -6.71 40.68 0.00
CA THR A 10 -6.60 39.34 -0.56
C THR A 10 -7.16 38.35 0.44
N ASN A 11 -8.36 37.86 0.17
CA ASN A 11 -8.98 36.74 0.86
C ASN A 11 -8.14 35.48 0.54
N SER A 12 -7.12 35.20 1.34
CA SER A 12 -6.48 33.90 1.41
C SER A 12 -7.49 32.95 2.02
N ASN A 13 -8.20 32.22 1.20
CA ASN A 13 -8.97 31.06 1.61
C ASN A 13 -7.99 30.05 2.22
N ASN A 14 -7.73 30.20 3.53
CA ASN A 14 -7.18 29.15 4.36
C ASN A 14 -8.22 28.02 4.37
N ILE A 15 -8.11 27.10 3.43
CA ILE A 15 -8.68 25.78 3.56
C ILE A 15 -7.99 25.21 4.81
N LYS A 16 -8.70 25.28 5.96
CA LYS A 16 -8.33 24.50 7.13
C LYS A 16 -8.30 23.05 6.63
N GLN A 17 -7.11 22.49 6.44
CA GLN A 17 -6.96 21.05 6.35
C GLN A 17 -7.43 20.49 7.68
N ASN A 18 -8.73 20.23 7.79
CA ASN A 18 -9.23 19.35 8.84
C ASN A 18 -8.45 18.05 8.70
N SER A 19 -8.12 17.40 9.81
CA SER A 19 -7.47 16.09 9.82
C SER A 19 -8.21 15.18 8.84
N MET A 20 -7.64 15.00 7.65
CA MET A 20 -8.24 14.14 6.64
C MET A 20 -8.06 12.69 7.07
N ALA A 21 -9.09 11.88 6.87
CA ALA A 21 -8.97 10.45 7.07
C ALA A 21 -7.81 9.90 6.23
N GLN A 22 -6.98 9.05 6.81
CA GLN A 22 -5.94 8.34 6.08
C GLN A 22 -6.52 7.12 5.38
N VAL A 23 -6.11 6.89 4.14
CA VAL A 23 -6.47 5.68 3.38
C VAL A 23 -5.22 4.84 3.24
N ASN A 24 -5.26 3.62 3.77
CA ASN A 24 -4.16 2.67 3.70
C ASN A 24 -4.64 1.38 3.02
N ALA A 25 -3.75 0.70 2.30
CA ALA A 25 -4.05 -0.59 1.71
C ALA A 25 -4.12 -1.67 2.80
N TYR A 26 -5.16 -2.50 2.73
CA TYR A 26 -5.31 -3.70 3.55
C TYR A 26 -5.44 -4.90 2.63
N LEU A 27 -4.48 -5.83 2.73
CA LEU A 27 -4.38 -6.99 1.86
C LEU A 27 -4.92 -8.24 2.58
N THR A 28 -5.67 -9.04 1.87
CA THR A 28 -6.23 -10.28 2.42
C THR A 28 -5.68 -11.48 1.65
N PHE A 29 -5.22 -12.47 2.38
CA PHE A 29 -4.59 -13.68 1.85
C PHE A 29 -5.31 -14.93 2.33
N ASN A 30 -5.06 -16.04 1.69
CA ASN A 30 -5.63 -17.32 2.09
C ASN A 30 -4.53 -18.28 2.58
N GLY A 31 -3.90 -17.93 3.70
CA GLY A 31 -2.91 -18.75 4.39
C GLY A 31 -1.44 -18.41 4.08
N ASN A 32 -1.16 -17.39 3.27
CA ASN A 32 0.21 -16.98 2.90
C ASN A 32 0.52 -15.50 3.22
N CYS A 33 -0.23 -14.89 4.13
CA CYS A 33 -0.03 -13.50 4.54
C CYS A 33 1.37 -13.27 5.12
N GLU A 34 1.87 -14.16 5.98
CA GLU A 34 3.19 -14.03 6.60
C GLU A 34 4.31 -14.06 5.55
N GLU A 35 4.22 -14.96 4.58
CA GLU A 35 5.18 -15.05 3.48
C GLU A 35 5.18 -13.78 2.64
N ALA A 36 3.99 -13.28 2.29
CA ALA A 36 3.84 -12.06 1.52
C ALA A 36 4.43 -10.84 2.25
N PHE A 37 4.12 -10.68 3.54
CA PHE A 37 4.62 -9.54 4.30
C PHE A 37 6.12 -9.62 4.61
N ASN A 38 6.69 -10.81 4.79
CA ASN A 38 8.14 -10.97 4.87
C ASN A 38 8.83 -10.60 3.55
N PHE A 39 8.23 -10.95 2.43
CA PHE A 39 8.69 -10.52 1.11
C PHE A 39 8.62 -9.00 0.95
N TYR A 40 7.49 -8.36 1.27
CA TYR A 40 7.37 -6.90 1.21
C TYR A 40 8.37 -6.20 2.14
N LYS A 41 8.55 -6.70 3.36
CA LYS A 41 9.56 -6.21 4.29
C LYS A 41 10.97 -6.31 3.72
N SER A 42 11.31 -7.38 3.01
CA SER A 42 12.63 -7.55 2.39
C SER A 42 12.92 -6.51 1.31
N VAL A 43 11.88 -6.01 0.63
CA VAL A 43 12.00 -5.01 -0.45
C VAL A 43 11.89 -3.58 0.07
N PHE A 44 10.88 -3.27 0.88
CA PHE A 44 10.67 -1.92 1.43
C PHE A 44 11.60 -1.61 2.60
N GLY A 45 12.06 -2.65 3.32
CA GLY A 45 12.76 -2.48 4.59
C GLY A 45 11.79 -2.31 5.77
N GLY A 46 12.30 -1.83 6.89
CA GLY A 46 11.53 -1.58 8.11
C GLY A 46 11.29 -2.83 8.96
N GLU A 47 10.43 -2.68 9.94
CA GLU A 47 10.03 -3.73 10.88
C GLU A 47 8.51 -3.77 11.00
N PHE A 48 7.96 -4.92 11.44
CA PHE A 48 6.55 -5.01 11.78
C PHE A 48 6.32 -4.41 13.19
N PRO A 49 5.68 -3.25 13.33
CA PRO A 49 5.30 -2.76 14.66
C PRO A 49 4.28 -3.68 15.33
N TYR A 50 3.53 -4.42 14.52
CA TYR A 50 2.59 -5.42 14.99
C TYR A 50 2.48 -6.58 13.98
N ILE A 51 2.47 -7.79 14.52
CA ILE A 51 2.07 -9.03 13.85
C ILE A 51 1.40 -9.93 14.89
N GLY A 52 0.18 -10.36 14.65
CA GLY A 52 -0.60 -11.21 15.55
C GLY A 52 -1.24 -12.37 14.79
N ARG A 53 -1.43 -13.48 15.47
CA ARG A 53 -2.03 -14.70 14.92
C ARG A 53 -3.43 -14.91 15.46
N PHE A 54 -4.26 -15.66 14.74
CA PHE A 54 -5.58 -16.03 15.25
C PHE A 54 -5.51 -16.82 16.57
N GLY A 55 -4.48 -17.64 16.76
CA GLY A 55 -4.28 -18.38 18.00
C GLY A 55 -3.96 -17.52 19.23
N ASP A 56 -3.51 -16.28 19.04
CA ASP A 56 -3.21 -15.31 20.11
C ASP A 56 -4.47 -14.57 20.59
N MET A 57 -5.61 -14.75 19.89
CA MET A 57 -6.86 -14.09 20.25
C MET A 57 -7.43 -14.68 21.54
N PRO A 58 -8.03 -13.83 22.40
CA PRO A 58 -8.81 -14.33 23.52
C PRO A 58 -10.00 -15.16 23.01
N PRO A 59 -10.49 -16.13 23.80
CA PRO A 59 -11.69 -16.87 23.46
C PRO A 59 -12.85 -15.91 23.13
N SER A 60 -13.64 -16.23 22.12
CA SER A 60 -14.82 -15.45 21.77
C SER A 60 -15.86 -15.50 22.91
N GLU A 61 -16.75 -14.50 22.97
CA GLU A 61 -17.78 -14.39 24.02
C GLU A 61 -18.71 -15.63 24.07
N ASP A 62 -18.90 -16.31 22.93
CA ASP A 62 -19.69 -17.55 22.82
C ASP A 62 -18.85 -18.81 23.12
N GLY A 63 -17.60 -18.65 23.58
CA GLY A 63 -16.70 -19.74 23.96
C GLY A 63 -16.11 -20.54 22.80
N LYS A 64 -16.35 -20.15 21.55
CA LYS A 64 -15.76 -20.81 20.39
C LYS A 64 -14.26 -20.53 20.35
N GLN A 65 -13.51 -21.59 20.12
CA GLN A 65 -12.07 -21.51 19.92
C GLN A 65 -11.75 -21.45 18.43
N VAL A 66 -10.64 -20.78 18.12
CA VAL A 66 -10.07 -20.80 16.78
C VAL A 66 -9.69 -22.24 16.42
N PRO A 67 -10.09 -22.76 15.24
CA PRO A 67 -9.67 -24.08 14.78
C PRO A 67 -8.14 -24.21 14.78
N ASP A 68 -7.64 -25.40 15.09
CA ASP A 68 -6.18 -25.65 15.18
C ASP A 68 -5.47 -25.31 13.86
N GLU A 69 -6.10 -25.55 12.73
CA GLU A 69 -5.61 -25.26 11.38
C GLU A 69 -5.46 -23.76 11.11
N ASP A 70 -6.20 -22.91 11.81
CA ASP A 70 -6.18 -21.46 11.63
C ASP A 70 -5.31 -20.73 12.66
N LYS A 71 -4.94 -21.39 13.76
CA LYS A 71 -4.21 -20.73 14.87
C LYS A 71 -2.93 -20.03 14.45
N ASN A 72 -2.20 -20.58 13.48
CA ASN A 72 -0.95 -20.03 13.00
C ASN A 72 -1.13 -18.98 11.90
N LYS A 73 -2.31 -18.82 11.33
CA LYS A 73 -2.61 -17.82 10.32
C LYS A 73 -2.53 -16.41 10.91
N ILE A 74 -2.15 -15.45 10.08
CA ILE A 74 -2.01 -14.04 10.47
C ILE A 74 -3.40 -13.41 10.61
N MET A 75 -3.73 -13.00 11.84
CA MET A 75 -4.93 -12.24 12.14
C MET A 75 -4.79 -10.76 11.73
N HIS A 76 -3.61 -10.20 11.95
CA HIS A 76 -3.25 -8.85 11.50
C HIS A 76 -1.75 -8.67 11.47
N VAL A 77 -1.27 -7.98 10.44
CA VAL A 77 0.09 -7.49 10.33
C VAL A 77 0.09 -6.08 9.77
N SER A 78 1.05 -5.26 10.22
CA SER A 78 1.27 -3.92 9.69
C SER A 78 2.74 -3.70 9.37
N LEU A 79 3.02 -3.07 8.23
CA LEU A 79 4.35 -2.70 7.75
C LEU A 79 4.32 -1.24 7.28
N PRO A 80 4.92 -0.30 8.03
CA PRO A 80 5.14 1.05 7.54
C PRO A 80 6.10 1.01 6.34
N ILE A 81 5.66 1.54 5.19
CA ILE A 81 6.47 1.59 3.97
C ILE A 81 6.96 3.01 3.65
N SER A 82 6.36 4.01 4.31
CA SER A 82 6.80 5.41 4.32
C SER A 82 6.35 6.08 5.62
N GLN A 83 6.63 7.38 5.76
CA GLN A 83 6.17 8.16 6.92
C GLN A 83 4.64 8.27 7.00
N GLU A 84 3.95 8.19 5.86
CA GLU A 84 2.51 8.43 5.76
C GLU A 84 1.71 7.17 5.41
N THR A 85 2.37 6.11 4.95
CA THR A 85 1.70 4.93 4.40
C THR A 85 2.07 3.66 5.15
N VAL A 86 1.05 2.94 5.59
CA VAL A 86 1.18 1.62 6.23
C VAL A 86 0.50 0.57 5.34
N LEU A 87 1.24 -0.46 4.96
CA LEU A 87 0.68 -1.65 4.34
C LEU A 87 0.21 -2.59 5.44
N MET A 88 -1.03 -3.02 5.39
CA MET A 88 -1.62 -3.91 6.38
C MET A 88 -2.19 -5.16 5.71
N GLY A 89 -2.37 -6.21 6.49
CA GLY A 89 -2.99 -7.42 5.96
C GLY A 89 -3.31 -8.47 7.00
N SER A 90 -4.01 -9.50 6.53
CA SER A 90 -4.35 -10.69 7.30
C SER A 90 -4.56 -11.89 6.37
N ASP A 91 -4.59 -13.07 6.95
CA ASP A 91 -5.17 -14.24 6.31
C ASP A 91 -6.68 -14.27 6.52
N THR A 92 -7.38 -14.99 5.65
CA THR A 92 -8.75 -15.44 5.90
C THR A 92 -8.72 -16.70 6.77
N ALA A 93 -9.73 -16.85 7.65
CA ALA A 93 -9.86 -18.00 8.55
C ALA A 93 -11.31 -18.45 8.64
N GLY A 94 -11.54 -19.72 9.02
CA GLY A 94 -12.86 -20.29 9.18
C GLY A 94 -13.72 -20.20 7.90
N GLU A 95 -14.98 -19.86 8.05
CA GLU A 95 -15.93 -19.74 6.94
C GLU A 95 -15.56 -18.66 5.92
N TRP A 96 -14.83 -17.63 6.32
CA TRP A 96 -14.40 -16.53 5.42
C TRP A 96 -13.37 -16.98 4.38
N ALA A 97 -12.63 -18.06 4.64
CA ALA A 97 -11.62 -18.57 3.72
C ALA A 97 -12.23 -19.04 2.39
N SER A 98 -13.45 -19.59 2.43
CA SER A 98 -14.16 -20.07 1.24
C SER A 98 -14.67 -18.94 0.33
N HIS A 99 -14.75 -17.71 0.83
CA HIS A 99 -15.20 -16.54 0.07
C HIS A 99 -14.06 -15.67 -0.44
N HIS A 100 -12.81 -16.07 -0.20
CA HIS A 100 -11.65 -15.32 -0.68
C HIS A 100 -11.55 -15.38 -2.20
N VAL A 101 -11.50 -14.20 -2.82
CA VAL A 101 -11.37 -14.05 -4.28
C VAL A 101 -10.23 -13.08 -4.57
N VAL A 102 -9.26 -13.53 -5.37
CA VAL A 102 -8.22 -12.65 -5.92
C VAL A 102 -8.81 -11.91 -7.12
N GLY A 103 -8.84 -10.58 -7.05
CA GLY A 103 -9.34 -9.70 -8.12
C GLY A 103 -8.21 -8.97 -8.85
N ASN A 104 -8.56 -8.22 -9.90
CA ASN A 104 -7.59 -7.46 -10.70
C ASN A 104 -8.01 -6.01 -10.98
N ASN A 105 -9.03 -5.52 -10.28
CA ASN A 105 -9.60 -4.18 -10.47
C ASN A 105 -9.04 -3.13 -9.49
N ILE A 106 -8.04 -3.49 -8.69
CA ILE A 106 -7.32 -2.58 -7.80
C ILE A 106 -5.82 -2.81 -8.01
N SER A 107 -5.05 -1.72 -8.05
CA SER A 107 -3.60 -1.74 -8.03
C SER A 107 -3.08 -0.79 -6.97
N ILE A 108 -2.00 -1.17 -6.30
CA ILE A 108 -1.29 -0.29 -5.37
C ILE A 108 -0.28 0.52 -6.19
N SER A 109 -0.40 1.85 -6.11
CA SER A 109 0.51 2.77 -6.81
C SER A 109 1.59 3.27 -5.86
N ILE A 110 2.84 3.16 -6.31
CA ILE A 110 4.01 3.65 -5.62
C ILE A 110 4.56 4.82 -6.42
N ASN A 111 4.62 6.02 -5.80
CA ASN A 111 5.32 7.16 -6.36
C ASN A 111 6.70 7.24 -5.73
N THR A 112 7.74 7.39 -6.54
CA THR A 112 9.13 7.45 -6.09
C THR A 112 9.73 8.82 -6.37
N ASP A 113 10.78 9.17 -5.61
CA ASP A 113 11.50 10.44 -5.77
C ASP A 113 12.66 10.34 -6.77
N SER A 114 12.96 9.13 -7.26
CA SER A 114 14.03 8.87 -8.25
C SER A 114 13.74 7.65 -9.10
N LYS A 115 14.41 7.57 -10.27
CA LYS A 115 14.37 6.38 -11.13
C LYS A 115 15.03 5.17 -10.48
N GLU A 116 16.12 5.39 -9.77
CA GLU A 116 16.87 4.34 -9.06
C GLU A 116 15.97 3.64 -8.04
N GLU A 117 15.14 4.42 -7.33
CA GLU A 117 14.17 3.86 -6.39
C GLU A 117 13.04 3.12 -7.12
N ALA A 118 12.56 3.66 -8.25
CA ALA A 118 11.58 2.98 -9.09
C ALA A 118 12.13 1.64 -9.61
N ASP A 119 13.37 1.61 -10.10
CA ASP A 119 14.05 0.38 -10.55
C ASP A 119 14.17 -0.64 -9.41
N ARG A 120 14.59 -0.19 -8.23
CA ARG A 120 14.77 -1.05 -7.05
C ARG A 120 13.46 -1.71 -6.62
N LEU A 121 12.39 -0.91 -6.49
CA LEU A 121 11.09 -1.40 -6.07
C LEU A 121 10.43 -2.28 -7.14
N PHE A 122 10.50 -1.87 -8.40
CA PHE A 122 9.97 -2.67 -9.52
C PHE A 122 10.64 -4.04 -9.59
N ASN A 123 11.98 -4.08 -9.61
CA ASN A 123 12.71 -5.34 -9.69
C ASN A 123 12.46 -6.23 -8.46
N GLY A 124 12.48 -5.64 -7.26
CA GLY A 124 12.27 -6.39 -6.03
C GLY A 124 10.86 -6.96 -5.92
N LEU A 125 9.82 -6.14 -6.14
CA LEU A 125 8.43 -6.56 -5.96
C LEU A 125 7.89 -7.41 -7.11
N SER A 126 8.46 -7.33 -8.32
CA SER A 126 8.07 -8.18 -9.45
C SER A 126 8.75 -9.55 -9.45
N GLU A 127 9.70 -9.79 -8.54
CA GLU A 127 10.40 -11.07 -8.45
C GLU A 127 9.45 -12.24 -8.19
N GLY A 128 9.47 -13.21 -9.09
CA GLY A 128 8.57 -14.38 -9.04
C GLY A 128 7.13 -14.09 -9.45
N GLY A 129 6.81 -12.85 -9.82
CA GLY A 129 5.50 -12.40 -10.31
C GLY A 129 5.45 -12.31 -11.84
N THR A 130 4.50 -11.51 -12.33
CA THR A 130 4.27 -11.29 -13.77
C THR A 130 4.31 -9.81 -14.08
N VAL A 131 5.27 -9.37 -14.88
CA VAL A 131 5.33 -8.00 -15.39
C VAL A 131 4.24 -7.84 -16.46
N THR A 132 3.30 -6.92 -16.22
CA THR A 132 2.20 -6.61 -17.14
C THR A 132 2.54 -5.40 -18.03
N MET A 133 3.37 -4.48 -17.53
CA MET A 133 3.94 -3.37 -18.29
C MET A 133 5.39 -3.16 -17.85
N PRO A 134 6.38 -3.35 -18.73
CA PRO A 134 7.78 -3.13 -18.40
C PRO A 134 8.03 -1.70 -17.94
N LEU A 135 8.94 -1.54 -16.96
CA LEU A 135 9.35 -0.22 -16.47
C LEU A 135 10.11 0.55 -17.56
N ALA A 136 9.54 1.66 -18.02
CA ALA A 136 10.09 2.46 -19.10
C ALA A 136 9.58 3.90 -19.06
N GLU A 137 10.27 4.78 -19.81
CA GLU A 137 9.75 6.13 -20.10
C GLU A 137 8.47 6.03 -20.93
N THR A 138 7.47 6.80 -20.51
CA THR A 138 6.18 6.87 -21.20
C THR A 138 6.07 8.14 -22.06
N PHE A 139 5.13 8.15 -23.01
CA PHE A 139 4.91 9.33 -23.87
C PHE A 139 4.34 10.53 -23.09
N TRP A 140 3.76 10.31 -21.90
CA TRP A 140 3.24 11.38 -21.05
C TRP A 140 4.29 11.94 -20.06
N GLY A 141 5.54 11.44 -20.11
CA GLY A 141 6.68 11.99 -19.40
C GLY A 141 7.01 11.32 -18.06
N ALA A 142 6.31 10.25 -17.69
CA ALA A 142 6.60 9.47 -16.50
C ALA A 142 7.51 8.28 -16.79
N TYR A 143 8.28 7.85 -15.78
CA TYR A 143 8.94 6.55 -15.76
C TYR A 143 8.05 5.59 -15.00
N PHE A 144 7.48 4.58 -15.69
CA PHE A 144 6.33 3.85 -15.20
C PHE A 144 6.40 2.37 -15.55
N GLY A 145 5.91 1.51 -14.64
CA GLY A 145 5.78 0.07 -14.86
C GLY A 145 4.68 -0.54 -14.01
N MET A 146 4.20 -1.72 -14.41
CA MET A 146 3.13 -2.47 -13.73
C MET A 146 3.47 -3.96 -13.67
N TRP A 147 3.04 -4.60 -12.58
CA TRP A 147 3.17 -6.05 -12.39
C TRP A 147 2.11 -6.58 -11.45
N THR A 148 1.92 -7.89 -11.49
CA THR A 148 1.26 -8.67 -10.44
C THR A 148 2.34 -9.44 -9.71
N ASP A 149 2.44 -9.30 -8.39
CA ASP A 149 3.45 -10.03 -7.62
C ASP A 149 3.11 -11.53 -7.50
N LYS A 150 4.02 -12.30 -6.94
CA LYS A 150 3.85 -13.76 -6.76
C LYS A 150 2.72 -14.17 -5.80
N PHE A 151 2.14 -13.19 -5.09
CA PHE A 151 1.01 -13.38 -4.18
C PHE A 151 -0.31 -12.91 -4.79
N GLY A 152 -0.30 -12.41 -6.03
CA GLY A 152 -1.48 -11.98 -6.77
C GLY A 152 -1.87 -10.51 -6.53
N ILE A 153 -1.04 -9.72 -5.87
CA ILE A 153 -1.29 -8.29 -5.67
C ILE A 153 -0.80 -7.51 -6.89
N ASN A 154 -1.65 -6.62 -7.39
CA ASN A 154 -1.30 -5.74 -8.52
C ASN A 154 -0.63 -4.47 -8.01
N TRP A 155 0.48 -4.14 -8.63
CA TRP A 155 1.31 -2.98 -8.32
C TRP A 155 1.57 -2.15 -9.55
N MET A 156 1.82 -0.87 -9.33
CA MET A 156 2.43 0.01 -10.31
C MET A 156 3.44 0.92 -9.62
N VAL A 157 4.47 1.31 -10.33
CA VAL A 157 5.44 2.30 -9.87
C VAL A 157 5.50 3.45 -10.86
N ASN A 158 5.60 4.65 -10.32
CA ASN A 158 5.67 5.90 -11.08
C ASN A 158 6.79 6.79 -10.53
N TYR A 159 7.57 7.36 -11.44
CA TYR A 159 8.44 8.48 -11.15
C TYR A 159 8.18 9.58 -12.18
N ASP A 160 7.80 10.75 -11.69
CA ASP A 160 7.59 11.95 -12.50
C ASP A 160 8.86 12.79 -12.48
N ASP A 161 9.51 12.95 -13.65
CA ASP A 161 10.71 13.78 -13.77
C ASP A 161 10.31 15.27 -13.65
N PRO A 162 10.75 15.98 -12.59
CA PRO A 162 10.40 17.39 -12.41
C PRO A 162 10.82 18.27 -13.58
N ALA A 163 11.85 17.88 -14.33
CA ALA A 163 12.32 18.64 -15.50
C ALA A 163 11.40 18.49 -16.69
N LYS A 164 10.57 17.44 -16.75
CA LYS A 164 9.62 17.15 -17.83
C LYS A 164 8.19 17.62 -17.52
N MET A 165 7.89 17.95 -16.27
CA MET A 165 6.55 18.41 -15.83
C MET A 165 6.28 19.90 -16.07
N GLN A 166 7.15 20.60 -16.79
CA GLN A 166 6.90 22.01 -17.17
C GLN A 166 5.98 22.07 -18.38
N HIS A 167 4.68 22.16 -18.09
CA HIS A 167 3.66 22.54 -19.07
C HIS A 167 2.90 23.77 -18.58
#